data_d18e0ba440292e823eb6cd1d5d9f1fbe
#
_entry.id   d18e0ba440292e823eb6cd1d5d9f1fbe
#
_cell.length_a   1.000
_cell.length_b   1.000
_cell.length_c   1.000
_cell.angle_alpha   90.00
_cell.angle_beta   90.00
_cell.angle_gamma   90.00
#
_symmetry.space_group_name_H-M   'P 1'
#
loop_
_entity.id
_entity.type
_entity.pdbx_description
1 polymer ?
#
loop_
_entity_poly.entity_id
_entity_poly.type
_entity_poly.pdbx_seq_one_letter_code
_entity_poly.pdbx_strand_id
1 'polypeptide(L)'
;MRLQLKNIFKGRLLKRLDIYIIKKFLGTYFFAIALIISIAVVFDMNENLDKFTDKGASWYAIITQYYLNFIPYFSNLFSPLFVFISVIFFTSKLAENSEIIAMFSTGMSFKRLMRPYMISAGLIAVLTYFLGAFIIPQGSEIRLNFEDQYKKKKKVDYVHNVQMEVADGVIAYIERYEDYNKTGYRFSLDKFVDKKLVSHLTARRVVYDTLSTNKEQWQLRDYMIRELDGTRE
;
A
#
# COMPACT_ATOMS: atom_id res chain seq x y z
N MET A 1 5.15 32.51 -37.75
CA MET A 1 4.89 31.35 -36.87
C MET A 1 4.57 31.70 -35.39
N ARG A 2 4.86 32.89 -34.88
CA ARG A 2 4.56 33.33 -33.49
C ARG A 2 3.12 33.86 -33.25
N LEU A 3 2.33 34.13 -34.28
CA LEU A 3 0.98 34.69 -34.14
C LEU A 3 -0.14 33.63 -34.03
N GLN A 4 0.10 32.39 -34.41
CA GLN A 4 -0.90 31.31 -34.34
C GLN A 4 -1.06 30.75 -32.90
N LEU A 5 -0.02 30.79 -32.09
CA LEU A 5 -0.06 30.26 -30.71
C LEU A 5 -0.87 31.15 -29.73
N LYS A 6 -0.98 32.45 -30.03
CA LYS A 6 -1.71 33.39 -29.16
C LYS A 6 -3.27 33.28 -29.26
N ASN A 7 -3.76 32.70 -30.34
CA ASN A 7 -5.20 32.49 -30.54
C ASN A 7 -5.73 31.17 -29.93
N ILE A 8 -4.84 30.19 -29.63
CA ILE A 8 -5.22 28.93 -29.00
C ILE A 8 -5.59 29.16 -27.52
N PHE A 9 -5.01 30.16 -26.85
CA PHE A 9 -5.26 30.49 -25.45
C PHE A 9 -6.39 31.51 -25.21
N LYS A 10 -7.00 32.06 -26.26
CA LYS A 10 -8.06 33.10 -26.12
C LYS A 10 -9.50 32.54 -26.06
N GLY A 11 -9.70 31.23 -26.26
CA GLY A 11 -10.96 30.57 -25.93
C GLY A 11 -10.97 30.22 -24.44
N ARG A 12 -11.94 30.70 -23.65
CA ARG A 12 -12.16 30.23 -22.28
C ARG A 12 -12.05 28.69 -22.29
N LEU A 13 -11.01 28.17 -21.70
CA LEU A 13 -10.73 26.72 -21.63
C LEU A 13 -11.92 25.95 -21.05
N LEU A 14 -12.66 26.57 -20.14
CA LEU A 14 -13.86 26.02 -19.52
C LEU A 14 -15.05 26.99 -19.71
N LYS A 15 -16.14 26.50 -20.31
CA LYS A 15 -17.42 27.22 -20.40
C LYS A 15 -18.18 26.99 -19.07
N ARG A 16 -19.22 27.82 -18.82
CA ARG A 16 -20.05 27.69 -17.60
C ARG A 16 -20.62 26.31 -17.40
N LEU A 17 -21.00 25.66 -18.48
CA LEU A 17 -21.52 24.27 -18.48
C LEU A 17 -20.45 23.24 -18.05
N ASP A 18 -19.19 23.42 -18.49
CA ASP A 18 -18.10 22.53 -18.08
C ASP A 18 -17.88 22.59 -16.57
N ILE A 19 -17.86 23.80 -16.03
CA ILE A 19 -17.71 24.05 -14.58
C ILE A 19 -18.86 23.42 -13.80
N TYR A 20 -20.09 23.54 -14.33
CA TYR A 20 -21.27 22.91 -13.73
C TYR A 20 -21.12 21.39 -13.65
N ILE A 21 -20.77 20.74 -14.76
CA ILE A 21 -20.56 19.29 -14.82
C ILE A 21 -19.41 18.87 -13.88
N ILE A 22 -18.26 19.57 -13.91
CA ILE A 22 -17.12 19.29 -13.02
C ILE A 22 -17.54 19.38 -11.54
N LYS A 23 -18.21 20.46 -11.15
CA LYS A 23 -18.65 20.62 -9.75
C LYS A 23 -19.62 19.53 -9.31
N LYS A 24 -20.57 19.19 -10.15
CA LYS A 24 -21.54 18.11 -9.86
C LYS A 24 -20.85 16.76 -9.75
N PHE A 25 -19.96 16.42 -10.70
CA PHE A 25 -19.23 15.16 -10.69
C PHE A 25 -18.30 15.02 -9.47
N LEU A 26 -17.46 16.02 -9.21
CA LEU A 26 -16.58 16.04 -8.05
C LEU A 26 -17.37 16.03 -6.73
N GLY A 27 -18.47 16.80 -6.66
CA GLY A 27 -19.35 16.79 -5.49
C GLY A 27 -19.94 15.43 -5.20
N THR A 28 -20.40 14.70 -6.22
CA THR A 28 -20.92 13.34 -6.09
C THR A 28 -19.81 12.38 -5.64
N TYR A 29 -18.61 12.49 -6.21
CA TYR A 29 -17.45 11.66 -5.86
C TYR A 29 -17.04 11.88 -4.40
N PHE A 30 -16.82 13.11 -3.97
CA PHE A 30 -16.42 13.39 -2.59
C PHE A 30 -17.49 13.02 -1.58
N PHE A 31 -18.76 13.24 -1.91
CA PHE A 31 -19.88 12.82 -1.06
C PHE A 31 -19.91 11.29 -0.89
N ALA A 32 -19.79 10.55 -1.98
CA ALA A 32 -19.81 9.09 -1.96
C ALA A 32 -18.63 8.50 -1.16
N ILE A 33 -17.41 9.05 -1.36
CA ILE A 33 -16.24 8.63 -0.56
C ILE A 33 -16.42 8.98 0.92
N ALA A 34 -16.87 10.20 1.24
CA ALA A 34 -17.08 10.61 2.63
C ALA A 34 -18.09 9.69 3.34
N LEU A 35 -19.16 9.32 2.65
CA LEU A 35 -20.18 8.43 3.20
C LEU A 35 -19.58 7.03 3.51
N ILE A 36 -18.89 6.40 2.55
CA ILE A 36 -18.36 5.06 2.77
C ILE A 36 -17.23 5.04 3.80
N ILE A 37 -16.38 6.08 3.81
CA ILE A 37 -15.31 6.20 4.79
C ILE A 37 -15.88 6.39 6.21
N SER A 38 -16.96 7.16 6.34
CA SER A 38 -17.65 7.30 7.63
C SER A 38 -18.16 5.95 8.15
N ILE A 39 -18.77 5.16 7.26
CA ILE A 39 -19.20 3.80 7.59
C ILE A 39 -17.99 2.91 7.94
N ALA A 40 -16.94 2.93 7.14
CA ALA A 40 -15.75 2.12 7.37
C ALA A 40 -15.07 2.47 8.72
N VAL A 41 -14.99 3.75 9.08
CA VAL A 41 -14.46 4.21 10.37
C VAL A 41 -15.32 3.70 11.53
N VAL A 42 -16.65 3.74 11.43
CA VAL A 42 -17.56 3.23 12.48
C VAL A 42 -17.38 1.72 12.67
N PHE A 43 -17.28 0.95 11.58
CA PHE A 43 -17.03 -0.49 11.66
C PHE A 43 -15.66 -0.81 12.26
N ASP A 44 -14.61 -0.14 11.80
CA ASP A 44 -13.26 -0.33 12.34
C ASP A 44 -13.18 0.05 13.83
N MET A 45 -13.86 1.13 14.19
CA MET A 45 -13.96 1.59 15.58
C MET A 45 -14.62 0.53 16.48
N ASN A 46 -15.75 -0.04 16.04
CA ASN A 46 -16.42 -1.09 16.78
C ASN A 46 -15.57 -2.35 16.96
N GLU A 47 -14.73 -2.68 15.96
CA GLU A 47 -13.86 -3.87 16.03
C GLU A 47 -12.60 -3.65 16.90
N ASN A 48 -12.02 -2.45 16.85
CA ASN A 48 -10.66 -2.22 17.32
C ASN A 48 -10.57 -1.34 18.57
N LEU A 49 -11.64 -0.61 18.92
CA LEU A 49 -11.61 0.37 20.01
C LEU A 49 -11.24 -0.26 21.35
N ASP A 50 -11.87 -1.40 21.70
CA ASP A 50 -11.58 -2.09 22.94
C ASP A 50 -10.13 -2.55 23.02
N LYS A 51 -9.58 -3.02 21.90
CA LYS A 51 -8.18 -3.46 21.81
C LYS A 51 -7.19 -2.32 22.08
N PHE A 52 -7.56 -1.08 21.72
CA PHE A 52 -6.74 0.11 21.94
C PHE A 52 -6.87 0.63 23.36
N THR A 53 -8.11 0.72 23.86
CA THR A 53 -8.41 1.26 25.22
C THR A 53 -7.94 0.34 26.31
N ASP A 54 -8.08 -0.98 26.17
CA ASP A 54 -7.61 -1.99 27.14
C ASP A 54 -6.09 -1.91 27.35
N LYS A 55 -5.36 -1.48 26.34
CA LYS A 55 -3.91 -1.26 26.42
C LYS A 55 -3.51 0.17 26.77
N GLY A 56 -4.46 1.02 27.17
CA GLY A 56 -4.20 2.36 27.65
C GLY A 56 -3.91 3.40 26.56
N ALA A 57 -4.35 3.17 25.30
CA ALA A 57 -4.22 4.18 24.27
C ALA A 57 -5.07 5.41 24.57
N SER A 58 -4.48 6.60 24.45
CA SER A 58 -5.21 7.86 24.59
C SER A 58 -6.13 8.08 23.38
N TRP A 59 -7.33 8.64 23.61
CA TRP A 59 -8.25 9.05 22.55
C TRP A 59 -7.60 9.98 21.51
N TYR A 60 -6.75 10.88 21.97
CA TYR A 60 -5.99 11.77 21.09
C TYR A 60 -5.07 10.98 20.16
N ALA A 61 -4.35 9.98 20.67
CA ALA A 61 -3.47 9.12 19.88
C ALA A 61 -4.27 8.27 18.88
N ILE A 62 -5.42 7.72 19.28
CA ILE A 62 -6.31 6.96 18.39
C ILE A 62 -6.76 7.83 17.20
N ILE A 63 -7.20 9.06 17.44
CA ILE A 63 -7.68 9.94 16.38
C ILE A 63 -6.52 10.39 15.47
N THR A 64 -5.40 10.85 16.05
CA THR A 64 -4.33 11.48 15.26
C THR A 64 -3.36 10.49 14.61
N GLN A 65 -3.04 9.39 15.28
CA GLN A 65 -2.06 8.43 14.77
C GLN A 65 -2.74 7.29 13.99
N TYR A 66 -3.96 6.93 14.35
CA TYR A 66 -4.67 5.86 13.66
C TYR A 66 -5.65 6.37 12.62
N TYR A 67 -6.76 7.04 13.01
CA TYR A 67 -7.83 7.41 12.08
C TYR A 67 -7.44 8.49 11.08
N LEU A 68 -6.63 9.47 11.45
CA LEU A 68 -6.17 10.50 10.51
C LEU A 68 -5.34 9.91 9.36
N ASN A 69 -4.65 8.79 9.60
CA ASN A 69 -3.87 8.07 8.60
C ASN A 69 -4.65 6.93 7.91
N PHE A 70 -5.67 6.40 8.57
CA PHE A 70 -6.59 5.41 8.01
C PHE A 70 -7.43 5.99 6.87
N ILE A 71 -8.00 7.19 7.06
CA ILE A 71 -8.90 7.85 6.11
C ILE A 71 -8.27 8.05 4.73
N PRO A 72 -7.09 8.68 4.57
CA PRO A 72 -6.45 8.86 3.27
C PRO A 72 -6.14 7.54 2.56
N TYR A 73 -5.66 6.55 3.31
CA TYR A 73 -5.34 5.23 2.77
C TYR A 73 -6.57 4.55 2.15
N PHE A 74 -7.66 4.44 2.89
CA PHE A 74 -8.87 3.79 2.39
C PHE A 74 -9.57 4.62 1.32
N SER A 75 -9.55 5.96 1.42
CA SER A 75 -10.08 6.83 0.37
C SER A 75 -9.35 6.61 -0.96
N ASN A 76 -8.03 6.47 -0.93
CA ASN A 76 -7.23 6.22 -2.12
C ASN A 76 -7.46 4.81 -2.68
N LEU A 77 -7.53 3.81 -1.81
CA LEU A 77 -7.77 2.42 -2.18
C LEU A 77 -9.10 2.24 -2.93
N PHE A 78 -10.16 2.88 -2.45
CA PHE A 78 -11.49 2.80 -3.04
C PHE A 78 -11.75 3.85 -4.13
N SER A 79 -10.84 4.81 -4.34
CA SER A 79 -11.03 5.91 -5.30
C SER A 79 -11.44 5.46 -6.70
N PRO A 80 -10.81 4.45 -7.35
CA PRO A 80 -11.21 4.03 -8.70
C PRO A 80 -12.65 3.53 -8.78
N LEU A 81 -13.09 2.79 -7.75
CA LEU A 81 -14.47 2.29 -7.65
C LEU A 81 -15.45 3.46 -7.54
N PHE A 82 -15.14 4.46 -6.70
CA PHE A 82 -16.01 5.61 -6.50
C PHE A 82 -16.04 6.57 -7.69
N VAL A 83 -14.96 6.68 -8.46
CA VAL A 83 -14.99 7.38 -9.75
C VAL A 83 -16.01 6.73 -10.67
N PHE A 84 -15.97 5.40 -10.81
CA PHE A 84 -16.91 4.65 -11.64
C PHE A 84 -18.36 4.83 -11.20
N ILE A 85 -18.64 4.61 -9.92
CA ILE A 85 -19.98 4.80 -9.34
C ILE A 85 -20.47 6.23 -9.54
N SER A 86 -19.62 7.24 -9.32
CA SER A 86 -19.97 8.65 -9.46
C SER A 86 -20.29 9.03 -10.90
N VAL A 87 -19.56 8.46 -11.88
CA VAL A 87 -19.86 8.66 -13.31
C VAL A 87 -21.26 8.15 -13.63
N ILE A 88 -21.57 6.90 -13.23
CA ILE A 88 -22.88 6.29 -13.50
C ILE A 88 -23.99 7.11 -12.83
N PHE A 89 -23.88 7.31 -11.53
CA PHE A 89 -24.91 7.99 -10.74
C PHE A 89 -25.16 9.41 -11.24
N PHE A 90 -24.10 10.18 -11.46
CA PHE A 90 -24.22 11.55 -11.93
C PHE A 90 -24.81 11.62 -13.34
N THR A 91 -24.36 10.75 -14.26
CA THR A 91 -24.86 10.69 -15.63
C THR A 91 -26.33 10.27 -15.68
N SER A 92 -26.71 9.28 -14.87
CA SER A 92 -28.11 8.86 -14.74
C SER A 92 -29.00 10.01 -14.26
N LYS A 93 -28.54 10.77 -13.25
CA LYS A 93 -29.27 11.92 -12.72
C LYS A 93 -29.41 13.06 -13.75
N LEU A 94 -28.38 13.32 -14.57
CA LEU A 94 -28.48 14.28 -15.68
C LEU A 94 -29.46 13.81 -16.76
N ALA A 95 -29.52 12.51 -17.01
CA ALA A 95 -30.46 11.92 -17.99
C ALA A 95 -31.90 11.99 -17.46
N GLU A 96 -32.15 11.64 -16.22
CA GLU A 96 -33.45 11.68 -15.54
C GLU A 96 -34.01 13.09 -15.56
N ASN A 97 -33.20 14.08 -15.29
CA ASN A 97 -33.59 15.51 -15.35
C ASN A 97 -33.70 16.07 -16.79
N SER A 98 -33.56 15.22 -17.83
CA SER A 98 -33.56 15.64 -19.25
C SER A 98 -32.44 16.64 -19.59
N GLU A 99 -31.46 16.86 -18.72
CA GLU A 99 -30.38 17.82 -18.94
C GLU A 99 -29.49 17.40 -20.11
N ILE A 100 -29.20 16.08 -20.26
CA ILE A 100 -28.42 15.53 -21.39
C ILE A 100 -29.15 15.79 -22.72
N ILE A 101 -30.46 15.55 -22.77
CA ILE A 101 -31.27 15.74 -23.97
C ILE A 101 -31.25 17.25 -24.33
N ALA A 102 -31.44 18.12 -23.35
CA ALA A 102 -31.38 19.58 -23.55
C ALA A 102 -29.99 20.02 -24.07
N MET A 103 -28.89 19.43 -23.59
CA MET A 103 -27.56 19.74 -24.10
C MET A 103 -27.37 19.30 -25.56
N PHE A 104 -27.85 18.11 -25.93
CA PHE A 104 -27.74 17.63 -27.32
C PHE A 104 -28.67 18.41 -28.28
N SER A 105 -29.84 18.80 -27.84
CA SER A 105 -30.77 19.61 -28.68
C SER A 105 -30.21 21.01 -29.04
N THR A 106 -29.26 21.53 -28.23
CA THR A 106 -28.51 22.75 -28.57
C THR A 106 -27.36 22.51 -29.57
N GLY A 107 -27.23 21.30 -30.14
CA GLY A 107 -26.20 20.97 -31.12
C GLY A 107 -24.83 20.59 -30.47
N MET A 108 -24.80 20.30 -29.17
CA MET A 108 -23.59 19.88 -28.51
C MET A 108 -23.19 18.45 -28.96
N SER A 109 -21.93 18.28 -29.39
CA SER A 109 -21.41 16.95 -29.71
C SER A 109 -21.08 16.12 -28.46
N PHE A 110 -21.17 14.80 -28.54
CA PHE A 110 -20.80 13.87 -27.46
C PHE A 110 -19.37 14.10 -26.98
N LYS A 111 -18.41 14.30 -27.89
CA LYS A 111 -17.01 14.59 -27.56
C LYS A 111 -16.87 15.87 -26.69
N ARG A 112 -17.75 16.85 -26.93
CA ARG A 112 -17.77 18.09 -26.14
C ARG A 112 -18.29 17.84 -24.72
N LEU A 113 -19.31 16.99 -24.57
CA LEU A 113 -19.83 16.56 -23.27
C LEU A 113 -18.80 15.75 -22.46
N MET A 114 -17.98 14.93 -23.10
CA MET A 114 -16.95 14.12 -22.41
C MET A 114 -15.80 14.94 -21.84
N ARG A 115 -15.53 16.14 -22.34
CA ARG A 115 -14.40 16.95 -21.84
C ARG A 115 -14.43 17.23 -20.34
N PRO A 116 -15.51 17.73 -19.73
CA PRO A 116 -15.57 17.95 -18.28
C PRO A 116 -15.43 16.65 -17.46
N TYR A 117 -15.91 15.52 -17.97
CA TYR A 117 -15.70 14.20 -17.31
C TYR A 117 -14.22 13.83 -17.27
N MET A 118 -13.51 13.96 -18.41
CA MET A 118 -12.08 13.68 -18.48
C MET A 118 -11.25 14.61 -17.60
N ILE A 119 -11.63 15.90 -17.52
CA ILE A 119 -10.96 16.85 -16.64
C ILE A 119 -11.17 16.47 -15.18
N SER A 120 -12.41 16.13 -14.79
CA SER A 120 -12.71 15.71 -13.42
C SER A 120 -11.98 14.41 -13.03
N ALA A 121 -11.98 13.41 -13.92
CA ALA A 121 -11.23 12.17 -13.71
C ALA A 121 -9.72 12.43 -13.60
N GLY A 122 -9.18 13.31 -14.46
CA GLY A 122 -7.79 13.74 -14.39
C GLY A 122 -7.43 14.44 -13.08
N LEU A 123 -8.29 15.30 -12.57
CA LEU A 123 -8.10 15.96 -11.27
C LEU A 123 -8.08 14.93 -10.12
N ILE A 124 -8.99 13.95 -10.15
CA ILE A 124 -9.02 12.88 -9.15
C ILE A 124 -7.76 12.02 -9.27
N ALA A 125 -7.34 11.66 -10.50
CA ALA A 125 -6.11 10.87 -10.71
C ALA A 125 -4.87 11.58 -10.17
N VAL A 126 -4.74 12.88 -10.38
CA VAL A 126 -3.65 13.68 -9.81
C VAL A 126 -3.72 13.69 -8.27
N LEU A 127 -4.91 13.89 -7.70
CA LEU A 127 -5.12 13.88 -6.25
C LEU A 127 -4.73 12.53 -5.64
N THR A 128 -5.22 11.42 -6.20
CA THR A 128 -4.92 10.06 -5.72
C THR A 128 -3.44 9.70 -5.88
N TYR A 129 -2.80 10.19 -6.95
CA TYR A 129 -1.36 10.04 -7.12
C TYR A 129 -0.58 10.76 -6.01
N PHE A 130 -0.91 12.02 -5.71
CA PHE A 130 -0.26 12.76 -4.63
C PHE A 130 -0.48 12.10 -3.25
N LEU A 131 -1.71 11.66 -2.97
CA LEU A 131 -2.01 10.91 -1.75
C LEU A 131 -1.15 9.64 -1.66
N GLY A 132 -1.11 8.85 -2.74
CA GLY A 132 -0.36 7.59 -2.78
C GLY A 132 1.17 7.75 -2.72
N ALA A 133 1.70 8.81 -3.34
CA ALA A 133 3.15 9.02 -3.42
C ALA A 133 3.74 9.65 -2.14
N PHE A 134 3.00 10.55 -1.48
CA PHE A 134 3.57 11.37 -0.40
C PHE A 134 2.87 11.17 0.95
N ILE A 135 1.54 11.22 1.01
CA ILE A 135 0.80 11.22 2.28
C ILE A 135 0.65 9.81 2.85
N ILE A 136 0.25 8.86 2.01
CA ILE A 136 -0.05 7.49 2.45
C ILE A 136 1.18 6.75 2.97
N PRO A 137 2.38 6.82 2.37
CA PRO A 137 3.55 6.11 2.90
C PRO A 137 3.88 6.53 4.33
N GLN A 138 3.96 7.84 4.59
CA GLN A 138 4.24 8.39 5.92
C GLN A 138 3.12 8.07 6.92
N GLY A 139 1.87 8.25 6.51
CA GLY A 139 0.72 7.95 7.35
C GLY A 139 0.59 6.45 7.66
N SER A 140 0.94 5.57 6.73
CA SER A 140 0.91 4.12 6.93
C SER A 140 1.96 3.67 7.94
N GLU A 141 3.15 4.26 7.92
CA GLU A 141 4.18 3.98 8.93
C GLU A 141 3.69 4.33 10.34
N ILE A 142 3.13 5.53 10.53
CA ILE A 142 2.58 5.98 11.82
C ILE A 142 1.47 5.04 12.28
N ARG A 143 0.53 4.69 11.38
CA ARG A 143 -0.58 3.80 11.69
C ARG A 143 -0.11 2.40 12.05
N LEU A 144 0.82 1.81 11.30
CA LEU A 144 1.34 0.47 11.56
C LEU A 144 2.11 0.43 12.89
N ASN A 145 2.91 1.43 13.21
CA ASN A 145 3.58 1.54 14.50
C ASN A 145 2.58 1.61 15.65
N PHE A 146 1.49 2.37 15.48
CA PHE A 146 0.39 2.41 16.45
C PHE A 146 -0.29 1.04 16.59
N GLU A 147 -0.60 0.36 15.49
CA GLU A 147 -1.18 -0.99 15.51
C GLU A 147 -0.25 -2.00 16.20
N ASP A 148 1.04 -1.91 15.96
CA ASP A 148 2.04 -2.79 16.57
C ASP A 148 2.10 -2.59 18.09
N GLN A 149 1.99 -1.35 18.52
CA GLN A 149 1.99 -1.03 19.95
C GLN A 149 0.72 -1.49 20.67
N TYR A 150 -0.46 -1.34 20.04
CA TYR A 150 -1.74 -1.53 20.71
C TYR A 150 -2.54 -2.76 20.24
N LYS A 151 -2.39 -3.23 18.99
CA LYS A 151 -3.10 -4.42 18.48
C LYS A 151 -2.33 -5.72 18.69
N LYS A 152 -1.01 -5.72 18.53
CA LYS A 152 -0.28 -6.99 18.51
C LYS A 152 -0.14 -7.58 19.91
N LYS A 153 -0.76 -8.73 20.14
CA LYS A 153 -0.16 -9.81 20.96
C LYS A 153 1.21 -10.06 20.32
N LYS A 154 2.30 -10.12 21.13
CA LYS A 154 3.66 -10.41 20.62
C LYS A 154 3.58 -11.28 19.37
N LYS A 155 3.73 -10.69 18.20
CA LYS A 155 4.00 -11.50 17.01
C LYS A 155 5.29 -12.22 17.34
N VAL A 156 5.21 -13.51 17.32
CA VAL A 156 6.42 -14.32 17.14
C VAL A 156 6.83 -13.99 15.72
N ASP A 157 7.69 -12.98 15.56
CA ASP A 157 8.23 -12.63 14.24
C ASP A 157 9.14 -13.79 13.82
N TYR A 158 8.59 -14.67 13.01
CA TYR A 158 9.35 -15.69 12.33
C TYR A 158 9.31 -15.41 10.82
N VAL A 159 10.47 -15.50 10.25
CA VAL A 159 10.64 -15.41 8.81
C VAL A 159 10.84 -16.83 8.28
N HIS A 160 10.17 -17.15 7.19
CA HIS A 160 10.28 -18.47 6.54
C HIS A 160 11.11 -18.40 5.27
N ASN A 161 11.86 -19.48 5.00
CA ASN A 161 12.55 -19.70 3.75
C ASN A 161 13.49 -18.54 3.37
N VAL A 162 14.32 -18.13 4.33
CA VAL A 162 15.34 -17.11 4.10
C VAL A 162 16.53 -17.75 3.39
N GLN A 163 16.84 -17.28 2.20
CA GLN A 163 18.03 -17.65 1.46
C GLN A 163 18.84 -16.41 1.17
N MET A 164 20.12 -16.43 1.49
CA MET A 164 21.04 -15.33 1.26
C MET A 164 22.44 -15.80 0.94
N GLU A 165 23.13 -15.09 0.10
CA GLU A 165 24.55 -15.26 -0.11
C GLU A 165 25.31 -14.52 0.99
N VAL A 166 26.06 -15.26 1.82
CA VAL A 166 26.79 -14.71 2.99
C VAL A 166 28.26 -14.44 2.70
N ALA A 167 28.80 -15.07 1.65
CA ALA A 167 30.11 -14.83 1.09
C ALA A 167 30.09 -15.28 -0.37
N ASP A 168 31.10 -14.91 -1.15
CA ASP A 168 31.20 -15.29 -2.55
C ASP A 168 31.13 -16.81 -2.73
N GLY A 169 30.07 -17.27 -3.41
CA GLY A 169 29.76 -18.68 -3.62
C GLY A 169 29.30 -19.44 -2.36
N VAL A 170 28.95 -18.76 -1.26
CA VAL A 170 28.46 -19.40 -0.02
C VAL A 170 27.01 -18.96 0.23
N ILE A 171 26.08 -19.91 0.10
CA ILE A 171 24.64 -19.65 0.26
C ILE A 171 24.19 -20.23 1.62
N ALA A 172 23.59 -19.38 2.44
CA ALA A 172 22.92 -19.76 3.67
C ALA A 172 21.41 -19.86 3.44
N TYR A 173 20.80 -20.90 3.97
CA TYR A 173 19.35 -21.09 3.98
C TYR A 173 18.86 -21.38 5.39
N ILE A 174 17.77 -20.72 5.78
CA ILE A 174 17.08 -20.92 7.06
C ILE A 174 15.60 -21.15 6.76
N GLU A 175 15.06 -22.31 7.13
CA GLU A 175 13.63 -22.59 6.90
C GLU A 175 12.73 -21.70 7.77
N ARG A 176 13.08 -21.50 9.05
CA ARG A 176 12.35 -20.64 9.98
C ARG A 176 13.31 -19.93 10.93
N TYR A 177 13.25 -18.61 10.93
CA TYR A 177 14.00 -17.76 11.85
C TYR A 177 13.06 -17.06 12.81
N GLU A 178 13.32 -17.16 14.10
CA GLU A 178 12.57 -16.51 15.18
C GLU A 178 13.38 -15.36 15.76
N ASP A 179 12.95 -14.11 15.51
CA ASP A 179 13.70 -12.93 15.91
C ASP A 179 13.73 -12.70 17.42
N TYR A 180 12.68 -13.12 18.16
CA TYR A 180 12.59 -12.90 19.60
C TYR A 180 13.63 -13.70 20.41
N ASN A 181 14.02 -14.89 19.96
CA ASN A 181 15.04 -15.76 20.57
C ASN A 181 16.30 -15.89 19.72
N LYS A 182 16.37 -15.12 18.61
CA LYS A 182 17.50 -15.12 17.68
C LYS A 182 17.90 -16.52 17.22
N THR A 183 16.91 -17.39 16.97
CA THR A 183 17.12 -18.80 16.66
C THR A 183 16.61 -19.14 15.26
N GLY A 184 17.46 -19.74 14.45
CA GLY A 184 17.11 -20.33 13.16
C GLY A 184 16.93 -21.85 13.28
N TYR A 185 15.92 -22.39 12.61
CA TYR A 185 15.63 -23.82 12.53
C TYR A 185 15.82 -24.30 11.11
N ARG A 186 16.37 -25.53 10.97
CA ARG A 186 16.73 -26.15 9.70
C ARG A 186 17.60 -25.23 8.84
N PHE A 187 18.78 -24.98 9.37
CA PHE A 187 19.81 -24.19 8.71
C PHE A 187 20.61 -25.06 7.76
N SER A 188 20.92 -24.57 6.56
CA SER A 188 21.96 -25.13 5.71
C SER A 188 22.91 -24.03 5.21
N LEU A 189 24.16 -24.44 4.98
CA LEU A 189 25.20 -23.60 4.39
C LEU A 189 25.87 -24.37 3.27
N ASP A 190 25.72 -23.87 2.06
CA ASP A 190 26.20 -24.50 0.84
C ASP A 190 27.36 -23.69 0.26
N LYS A 191 28.50 -24.33 0.07
CA LYS A 191 29.66 -23.70 -0.55
C LYS A 191 29.87 -24.23 -1.96
N PHE A 192 29.88 -23.32 -2.92
CA PHE A 192 30.10 -23.58 -4.33
C PHE A 192 31.48 -23.06 -4.75
N VAL A 193 32.19 -23.83 -5.54
CA VAL A 193 33.39 -23.43 -6.25
C VAL A 193 33.23 -23.85 -7.73
N ASP A 194 33.42 -22.93 -8.65
CA ASP A 194 33.20 -23.14 -10.08
C ASP A 194 31.84 -23.76 -10.42
N LYS A 195 30.77 -23.27 -9.73
CA LYS A 195 29.38 -23.74 -9.85
C LYS A 195 29.17 -25.21 -9.42
N LYS A 196 30.14 -25.82 -8.71
CA LYS A 196 30.01 -27.15 -8.14
C LYS A 196 29.91 -27.04 -6.61
N LEU A 197 28.96 -27.76 -6.03
CA LEU A 197 28.84 -27.85 -4.58
C LEU A 197 30.05 -28.67 -4.01
N VAL A 198 30.84 -28.03 -3.16
CA VAL A 198 32.03 -28.64 -2.54
C VAL A 198 31.84 -28.94 -1.06
N SER A 199 30.93 -28.22 -0.40
CA SER A 199 30.63 -28.46 1.02
C SER A 199 29.16 -28.13 1.29
N HIS A 200 28.52 -29.02 2.04
CA HIS A 200 27.13 -28.87 2.48
C HIS A 200 27.08 -29.08 4.00
N LEU A 201 26.78 -28.00 4.72
CA LEU A 201 26.56 -28.05 6.16
C LEU A 201 25.05 -27.95 6.42
N THR A 202 24.54 -28.84 7.24
CA THR A 202 23.17 -28.77 7.77
C THR A 202 23.21 -28.71 9.28
N ALA A 203 22.33 -27.92 9.88
CA ALA A 203 22.15 -27.85 11.31
C ALA A 203 20.66 -27.81 11.67
N ARG A 204 20.27 -28.54 12.70
CA ARG A 204 18.90 -28.56 13.19
C ARG A 204 18.52 -27.22 13.77
N ARG A 205 19.46 -26.54 14.44
CA ARG A 205 19.26 -25.24 15.07
C ARG A 205 20.54 -24.41 15.00
N VAL A 206 20.35 -23.12 14.73
CA VAL A 206 21.40 -22.12 14.80
C VAL A 206 20.94 -20.97 15.69
N VAL A 207 21.76 -20.57 16.65
CA VAL A 207 21.43 -19.51 17.64
C VAL A 207 22.46 -18.41 17.52
N TYR A 208 22.00 -17.18 17.40
CA TYR A 208 22.87 -16.00 17.43
C TYR A 208 23.29 -15.71 18.87
N ASP A 209 24.59 -15.72 19.14
CA ASP A 209 25.11 -15.47 20.47
C ASP A 209 25.20 -13.95 20.73
N THR A 210 24.28 -13.45 21.55
CA THR A 210 24.22 -12.04 21.97
C THR A 210 25.13 -11.71 23.15
N LEU A 211 25.71 -12.72 23.82
CA LEU A 211 26.51 -12.56 25.05
C LEU A 211 28.01 -12.65 24.79
N SER A 212 28.45 -13.15 23.63
CA SER A 212 29.87 -13.27 23.31
C SER A 212 30.48 -11.89 23.02
N THR A 213 31.74 -11.73 23.39
CA THR A 213 32.53 -10.50 23.14
C THR A 213 32.76 -10.23 21.65
N ASN A 214 32.68 -11.28 20.80
CA ASN A 214 32.67 -11.21 19.34
C ASN A 214 31.22 -11.22 18.84
N LYS A 215 30.70 -10.09 18.51
CA LYS A 215 29.27 -9.82 18.17
C LYS A 215 28.69 -10.54 16.95
N GLU A 216 29.40 -11.46 16.31
CA GLU A 216 29.00 -12.07 15.05
C GLU A 216 29.11 -13.61 15.06
N GLN A 217 28.96 -14.25 16.21
CA GLN A 217 29.06 -15.70 16.29
C GLN A 217 27.69 -16.36 16.31
N TRP A 218 27.53 -17.32 15.41
CA TRP A 218 26.38 -18.20 15.37
C TRP A 218 26.78 -19.57 15.94
N GLN A 219 26.05 -20.05 16.93
CA GLN A 219 26.23 -21.39 17.50
C GLN A 219 25.33 -22.37 16.76
N LEU A 220 25.96 -23.40 16.18
CA LEU A 220 25.27 -24.49 15.51
C LEU A 220 25.04 -25.64 16.50
N ARG A 221 23.81 -26.19 16.48
CA ARG A 221 23.48 -27.39 17.29
C ARG A 221 22.95 -28.49 16.38
N ASP A 222 23.38 -29.70 16.65
CA ASP A 222 23.01 -30.88 15.86
C ASP A 222 23.34 -30.68 14.37
N TYR A 223 24.61 -30.44 14.08
CA TYR A 223 25.07 -30.15 12.73
C TYR A 223 25.81 -31.35 12.10
N MET A 224 25.77 -31.39 10.78
CA MET A 224 26.52 -32.35 9.95
C MET A 224 27.15 -31.58 8.80
N ILE A 225 28.41 -31.87 8.54
CA ILE A 225 29.15 -31.33 7.40
C ILE A 225 29.42 -32.45 6.44
N ARG A 226 29.14 -32.27 5.15
CA ARG A 226 29.52 -33.19 4.08
C ARG A 226 30.43 -32.43 3.12
N GLU A 227 31.59 -32.99 2.88
CA GLU A 227 32.52 -32.51 1.86
C GLU A 227 32.36 -33.37 0.62
N LEU A 228 32.20 -32.73 -0.53
CA LEU A 228 31.90 -33.38 -1.79
C LEU A 228 33.12 -33.26 -2.72
N ASP A 229 33.66 -34.36 -3.15
CA ASP A 229 34.73 -34.43 -4.18
C ASP A 229 34.11 -34.90 -5.50
N GLY A 230 33.60 -33.94 -6.25
CA GLY A 230 32.88 -34.18 -7.51
C GLY A 230 31.50 -34.81 -7.27
N THR A 231 31.28 -36.04 -7.76
CA THR A 231 30.02 -36.79 -7.60
C THR A 231 30.10 -37.85 -6.50
N ARG A 232 31.20 -37.90 -5.74
CA ARG A 232 31.39 -38.84 -4.61
C ARG A 232 31.24 -38.08 -3.29
N GLU A 233 30.51 -38.71 -2.36
CA GLU A 233 30.47 -38.30 -0.95
C GLU A 233 31.66 -38.83 -0.18
#